data_7076efedcf7a47fbb8446bb2c19b54d3
#
_entry.id   7076efedcf7a47fbb8446bb2c19b54d3
#
_cell.length_a   1.000
_cell.length_b   1.000
_cell.length_c   1.000
_cell.angle_alpha   90.00
_cell.angle_beta   90.00
_cell.angle_gamma   90.00
#
_symmetry.space_group_name_H-M   'P 1'
#
loop_
_entity.id
_entity.type
_entity.pdbx_description
1 polymer ?
#
loop_
_entity_poly.entity_id
_entity_poly.type
_entity_poly.pdbx_seq_one_letter_code
_entity_poly.pdbx_strand_id
1 'polypeptide(L)'
;MKLALISAFGVGGATIAGVIIGFLFRKVPHKFNDAILGFAAGIMLSAAILGLIIPSLEEGNVWVTSVGILVGAIFLNLADKLTPHLHHITGMDQEAHADRQNHLNKVMLFVMAIAIHNLPEGIAAGVGFGSENINNAITVALGIALQNIPEGMIIVSPLIMAGVAKKRVFFIACFTGVIEIIGTMIGFGTVSVAKAILPFALAFAGGTMIYVVSDEMIPETHSHRYERMATYSLLAGFITMLVMDFYIG
;
A
#
# COMPACT_ATOMS: atom_id res chain seq x y z
N MET A 1 10.78 14.48 -13.97
CA MET A 1 10.45 15.32 -12.80
C MET A 1 8.99 15.77 -12.73
N LYS A 2 8.42 16.46 -13.73
CA LYS A 2 7.01 16.91 -13.66
C LYS A 2 6.02 15.74 -13.49
N LEU A 3 6.16 14.66 -14.27
CA LEU A 3 5.28 13.49 -14.16
C LEU A 3 5.42 12.79 -12.81
N ALA A 4 6.64 12.60 -12.30
CA ALA A 4 6.86 12.01 -10.98
C ALA A 4 6.20 12.86 -9.86
N LEU A 5 6.25 14.20 -9.95
CA LEU A 5 5.54 15.07 -9.03
C LEU A 5 4.02 14.92 -9.14
N ILE A 6 3.47 14.92 -10.36
CA ILE A 6 2.02 14.74 -10.57
C ILE A 6 1.58 13.38 -10.02
N SER A 7 2.37 12.33 -10.26
CA SER A 7 2.09 10.98 -9.73
C SER A 7 2.18 10.94 -8.21
N ALA A 8 3.18 11.59 -7.60
CA ALA A 8 3.31 11.68 -6.15
C ALA A 8 2.03 12.28 -5.51
N PHE A 9 1.57 13.41 -6.05
CA PHE A 9 0.32 14.03 -5.57
C PHE A 9 -0.92 13.20 -5.92
N GLY A 10 -0.91 12.47 -7.03
CA GLY A 10 -1.98 11.55 -7.43
C GLY A 10 -2.10 10.39 -6.44
N VAL A 11 -0.99 9.74 -6.13
CA VAL A 11 -0.90 8.59 -5.20
C VAL A 11 -1.31 9.01 -3.79
N GLY A 12 -0.64 9.98 -3.18
CA GLY A 12 -0.98 10.45 -1.83
C GLY A 12 -2.36 11.14 -1.75
N GLY A 13 -2.81 11.78 -2.83
CA GLY A 13 -4.16 12.37 -2.93
C GLY A 13 -5.26 11.32 -2.99
N ALA A 14 -4.98 10.14 -3.57
CA ALA A 14 -5.93 9.03 -3.65
C ALA A 14 -6.25 8.46 -2.26
N THR A 15 -5.26 8.31 -1.39
CA THR A 15 -5.44 7.92 0.02
C THR A 15 -6.36 8.91 0.74
N ILE A 16 -6.11 10.22 0.57
CA ILE A 16 -6.96 11.27 1.17
C ILE A 16 -8.39 11.22 0.62
N ALA A 17 -8.56 11.00 -0.69
CA ALA A 17 -9.86 10.84 -1.32
C ALA A 17 -10.60 9.61 -0.76
N GLY A 18 -9.90 8.49 -0.58
CA GLY A 18 -10.42 7.29 0.06
C GLY A 18 -10.95 7.55 1.47
N VAL A 19 -10.22 8.30 2.28
CA VAL A 19 -10.65 8.69 3.63
C VAL A 19 -11.91 9.56 3.60
N ILE A 20 -12.00 10.52 2.69
CA ILE A 20 -13.21 11.34 2.53
C ILE A 20 -14.42 10.45 2.21
N ILE A 21 -14.24 9.49 1.28
CA ILE A 21 -15.26 8.50 0.95
C ILE A 21 -15.60 7.63 2.18
N GLY A 22 -14.59 7.17 2.93
CA GLY A 22 -14.76 6.39 4.16
C GLY A 22 -15.60 7.10 5.23
N PHE A 23 -15.49 8.43 5.33
CA PHE A 23 -16.35 9.21 6.22
C PHE A 23 -17.84 9.23 5.81
N LEU A 24 -18.14 9.04 4.52
CA LEU A 24 -19.52 8.92 4.03
C LEU A 24 -20.13 7.56 4.41
N PHE A 25 -19.31 6.51 4.42
CA PHE A 25 -19.70 5.12 4.72
C PHE A 25 -19.28 4.72 6.14
N ARG A 26 -19.86 5.35 7.17
CA ARG A 26 -19.48 5.20 8.59
C ARG A 26 -19.46 3.78 9.15
N LYS A 27 -20.14 2.84 8.53
CA LYS A 27 -20.17 1.41 8.87
C LYS A 27 -20.15 0.61 7.58
N VAL A 28 -18.98 0.19 7.15
CA VAL A 28 -18.85 -0.75 6.03
C VAL A 28 -19.02 -2.16 6.61
N PRO A 29 -20.02 -2.95 6.15
CA PRO A 29 -20.13 -4.35 6.56
C PRO A 29 -18.83 -5.12 6.19
N HIS A 30 -18.39 -6.05 7.04
CA HIS A 30 -17.17 -6.84 6.80
C HIS A 30 -17.10 -7.44 5.40
N LYS A 31 -18.24 -7.93 4.89
CA LYS A 31 -18.34 -8.44 3.51
C LYS A 31 -17.82 -7.46 2.45
N PHE A 32 -18.17 -6.18 2.55
CA PHE A 32 -17.72 -5.17 1.60
C PHE A 32 -16.29 -4.74 1.88
N ASN A 33 -15.90 -4.71 3.15
CA ASN A 33 -14.52 -4.42 3.55
C ASN A 33 -13.55 -5.45 2.96
N ASP A 34 -13.85 -6.75 3.13
CA ASP A 34 -13.04 -7.85 2.61
C ASP A 34 -12.97 -7.82 1.07
N ALA A 35 -14.08 -7.48 0.40
CA ALA A 35 -14.09 -7.32 -1.05
C ALA A 35 -13.24 -6.14 -1.54
N ILE A 36 -13.36 -4.99 -0.87
CA ILE A 36 -12.62 -3.77 -1.20
C ILE A 36 -11.11 -3.99 -0.97
N LEU A 37 -10.74 -4.58 0.16
CA LEU A 37 -9.35 -4.90 0.47
C LEU A 37 -8.79 -5.99 -0.45
N GLY A 38 -9.60 -7.01 -0.77
CA GLY A 38 -9.21 -8.03 -1.74
C GLY A 38 -8.94 -7.45 -3.13
N PHE A 39 -9.79 -6.51 -3.59
CA PHE A 39 -9.59 -5.82 -4.86
C PHE A 39 -8.29 -5.00 -4.86
N ALA A 40 -8.02 -4.26 -3.79
CA ALA A 40 -6.77 -3.51 -3.63
C ALA A 40 -5.54 -4.45 -3.64
N ALA A 41 -5.60 -5.56 -2.89
CA ALA A 41 -4.55 -6.58 -2.87
C ALA A 41 -4.27 -7.17 -4.27
N GLY A 42 -5.31 -7.36 -5.08
CA GLY A 42 -5.17 -7.83 -6.46
C GLY A 42 -4.46 -6.83 -7.37
N ILE A 43 -4.82 -5.55 -7.29
CA ILE A 43 -4.12 -4.48 -8.01
C ILE A 43 -2.66 -4.43 -7.59
N MET A 44 -2.39 -4.41 -6.29
CA MET A 44 -1.05 -4.33 -5.72
C MET A 44 -0.17 -5.50 -6.15
N LEU A 45 -0.71 -6.73 -6.12
CA LEU A 45 0.01 -7.94 -6.56
C LEU A 45 0.37 -7.86 -8.04
N SER A 46 -0.57 -7.45 -8.90
CA SER A 46 -0.34 -7.30 -10.33
C SER A 46 0.68 -6.19 -10.63
N ALA A 47 0.56 -5.03 -9.97
CA ALA A 47 1.50 -3.91 -10.09
C ALA A 47 2.92 -4.32 -9.66
N ALA A 48 3.05 -5.07 -8.57
CA ALA A 48 4.34 -5.57 -8.10
C ALA A 48 5.01 -6.50 -9.12
N ILE A 49 4.24 -7.41 -9.72
CA ILE A 49 4.78 -8.38 -10.67
C ILE A 49 5.05 -7.73 -12.03
N LEU A 50 4.02 -7.15 -12.66
CA LEU A 50 4.10 -6.64 -14.02
C LEU A 50 4.87 -5.32 -14.10
N GLY A 51 4.60 -4.42 -13.16
CA GLY A 51 5.14 -3.06 -13.18
C GLY A 51 6.52 -2.90 -12.55
N LEU A 52 6.97 -3.83 -11.69
CA LEU A 52 8.23 -3.70 -10.95
C LEU A 52 9.16 -4.89 -11.15
N ILE A 53 8.71 -6.12 -10.90
CA ILE A 53 9.58 -7.31 -10.93
C ILE A 53 9.97 -7.67 -12.37
N ILE A 54 9.03 -7.69 -13.30
CA ILE A 54 9.34 -7.97 -14.72
C ILE A 54 10.30 -6.91 -15.28
N PRO A 55 10.05 -5.60 -15.14
CA PRO A 55 11.02 -4.58 -15.54
C PRO A 55 12.38 -4.70 -14.85
N SER A 56 12.43 -5.10 -13.59
CA SER A 56 13.69 -5.39 -12.90
C SER A 56 14.50 -6.51 -13.57
N LEU A 57 13.82 -7.55 -14.06
CA LEU A 57 14.48 -8.64 -14.82
C LEU A 57 15.00 -8.16 -16.18
N GLU A 58 14.25 -7.29 -16.85
CA GLU A 58 14.60 -6.75 -18.17
C GLU A 58 15.75 -5.76 -18.10
N GLU A 59 15.75 -4.88 -17.11
CA GLU A 59 16.80 -3.86 -16.87
C GLU A 59 18.06 -4.43 -16.20
N GLY A 60 17.96 -5.61 -15.57
CA GLY A 60 19.04 -6.22 -14.80
C GLY A 60 19.27 -7.70 -15.13
N ASN A 61 19.16 -8.53 -14.11
CA ASN A 61 19.26 -9.97 -14.23
C ASN A 61 18.56 -10.67 -13.06
N VAL A 62 18.35 -11.99 -13.19
CA VAL A 62 17.63 -12.81 -12.20
C VAL A 62 18.22 -12.72 -10.79
N TRP A 63 19.53 -12.59 -10.64
CA TRP A 63 20.17 -12.55 -9.33
C TRP A 63 19.92 -11.22 -8.60
N VAL A 64 20.07 -10.10 -9.31
CA VAL A 64 19.78 -8.76 -8.76
C VAL A 64 18.32 -8.66 -8.38
N THR A 65 17.41 -9.14 -9.24
CA THR A 65 15.97 -9.16 -8.98
C THR A 65 15.64 -10.04 -7.78
N SER A 66 16.18 -11.27 -7.70
CA SER A 66 15.91 -12.17 -6.57
C SER A 66 16.40 -11.59 -5.24
N VAL A 67 17.62 -11.01 -5.24
CA VAL A 67 18.17 -10.34 -4.04
C VAL A 67 17.33 -9.13 -3.67
N GLY A 68 16.92 -8.30 -4.64
CA GLY A 68 16.08 -7.14 -4.41
C GLY A 68 14.75 -7.51 -3.75
N ILE A 69 14.04 -8.53 -4.27
CA ILE A 69 12.78 -9.04 -3.69
C ILE A 69 12.99 -9.47 -2.23
N LEU A 70 14.03 -10.29 -1.97
CA LEU A 70 14.30 -10.79 -0.61
C LEU A 70 14.65 -9.65 0.36
N VAL A 71 15.48 -8.69 -0.08
CA VAL A 71 15.86 -7.54 0.76
C VAL A 71 14.64 -6.67 1.05
N GLY A 72 13.75 -6.46 0.05
CA GLY A 72 12.50 -5.73 0.23
C GLY A 72 11.59 -6.41 1.26
N ALA A 73 11.37 -7.71 1.13
CA ALA A 73 10.57 -8.49 2.08
C ALA A 73 11.18 -8.48 3.51
N ILE A 74 12.50 -8.67 3.63
CA ILE A 74 13.20 -8.62 4.92
C ILE A 74 13.11 -7.22 5.53
N PHE A 75 13.29 -6.18 4.73
CA PHE A 75 13.16 -4.79 5.19
C PHE A 75 11.79 -4.55 5.83
N LEU A 76 10.73 -4.95 5.15
CA LEU A 76 9.37 -4.75 5.66
C LEU A 76 9.10 -5.62 6.90
N ASN A 77 9.50 -6.90 6.89
CA ASN A 77 9.41 -7.76 8.06
C ASN A 77 10.12 -7.20 9.30
N LEU A 78 11.26 -6.55 9.11
CA LEU A 78 11.96 -5.88 10.21
C LEU A 78 11.25 -4.61 10.65
N ALA A 79 10.71 -3.82 9.71
CA ALA A 79 9.95 -2.63 10.02
C ALA A 79 8.69 -2.96 10.82
N ASP A 80 7.97 -4.03 10.46
CA ASP A 80 6.82 -4.53 11.19
C ASP A 80 7.16 -4.99 12.61
N LYS A 81 8.29 -5.66 12.80
CA LYS A 81 8.74 -6.08 14.14
C LYS A 81 9.06 -4.91 15.06
N LEU A 82 9.41 -3.76 14.49
CA LEU A 82 9.63 -2.52 15.25
C LEU A 82 8.32 -1.84 15.64
N THR A 83 7.23 -2.16 14.93
CA THR A 83 5.88 -1.72 15.26
C THR A 83 5.06 -2.91 15.77
N PRO A 84 4.64 -2.96 17.04
CA PRO A 84 3.82 -4.05 17.57
C PRO A 84 2.56 -4.25 16.74
N HIS A 85 2.36 -5.49 16.27
CA HIS A 85 1.43 -5.90 15.23
C HIS A 85 -0.01 -5.36 15.34
N LEU A 86 -0.54 -4.95 14.20
CA LEU A 86 -1.93 -4.54 13.95
C LEU A 86 -2.94 -5.65 14.29
N HIS A 87 -2.54 -6.93 14.19
CA HIS A 87 -3.39 -8.09 14.49
C HIS A 87 -4.01 -8.07 15.89
N HIS A 88 -3.38 -7.37 16.86
CA HIS A 88 -3.97 -7.16 18.18
C HIS A 88 -4.94 -5.97 18.27
N ILE A 89 -5.03 -5.14 17.24
CA ILE A 89 -5.87 -3.93 17.24
C ILE A 89 -7.20 -4.17 16.52
N THR A 90 -7.21 -5.00 15.49
CA THR A 90 -8.41 -5.39 14.74
C THR A 90 -9.12 -6.59 15.37
N GLY A 91 -8.40 -7.47 16.09
CA GLY A 91 -8.99 -8.46 16.98
C GLY A 91 -9.62 -7.76 18.17
N MET A 92 -10.91 -7.48 18.11
CA MET A 92 -11.69 -6.98 19.25
C MET A 92 -11.82 -8.07 20.32
N ASP A 93 -10.76 -8.32 21.06
CA ASP A 93 -10.89 -8.96 22.35
C ASP A 93 -11.53 -7.94 23.30
N GLN A 94 -12.80 -8.17 23.56
CA GLN A 94 -13.62 -7.44 24.51
C GLN A 94 -13.11 -7.73 25.94
N GLU A 95 -12.08 -7.03 26.36
CA GLU A 95 -11.88 -6.76 27.77
C GLU A 95 -11.59 -5.28 27.96
N ALA A 96 -12.68 -4.54 28.05
CA ALA A 96 -12.72 -3.14 28.37
C ALA A 96 -12.39 -2.95 29.85
N HIS A 97 -11.17 -2.60 30.13
CA HIS A 97 -10.80 -1.70 31.25
C HIS A 97 -9.35 -1.27 30.99
N ALA A 98 -9.17 -0.33 30.09
CA ALA A 98 -7.84 0.13 29.76
C ALA A 98 -7.76 1.66 29.81
N ASP A 99 -6.86 2.11 30.65
CA ASP A 99 -6.35 3.45 30.79
C ASP A 99 -6.27 4.23 29.48
N ARG A 100 -6.62 5.51 29.52
CA ARG A 100 -6.55 6.48 28.42
C ARG A 100 -5.17 6.52 27.74
N GLN A 101 -4.11 6.15 28.47
CA GLN A 101 -2.74 6.04 27.98
C GLN A 101 -2.56 4.88 27.02
N ASN A 102 -3.18 3.71 27.28
CA ASN A 102 -3.14 2.53 26.41
C ASN A 102 -3.90 2.77 25.09
N HIS A 103 -4.91 3.62 25.09
CA HIS A 103 -5.71 3.95 23.92
C HIS A 103 -4.93 4.81 22.91
N LEU A 104 -4.15 5.79 23.38
CA LEU A 104 -3.28 6.62 22.57
C LEU A 104 -2.15 5.81 21.93
N ASN A 105 -1.61 4.86 22.69
CA ASN A 105 -0.56 3.97 22.18
C ASN A 105 -1.08 3.08 21.04
N LYS A 106 -2.28 2.52 21.16
CA LYS A 106 -2.92 1.71 20.09
C LYS A 106 -3.14 2.50 18.81
N VAL A 107 -3.65 3.73 18.92
CA VAL A 107 -3.85 4.62 17.77
C VAL A 107 -2.52 4.97 17.10
N MET A 108 -1.48 5.26 17.89
CA MET A 108 -0.17 5.60 17.36
C MET A 108 0.46 4.41 16.62
N LEU A 109 0.33 3.19 17.16
CA LEU A 109 0.80 1.96 16.53
C LEU A 109 0.09 1.70 15.19
N PHE A 110 -1.24 1.88 15.16
CA PHE A 110 -2.02 1.78 13.93
C PHE A 110 -1.55 2.77 12.84
N VAL A 111 -1.32 4.03 13.24
CA VAL A 111 -0.82 5.05 12.31
C VAL A 111 0.57 4.71 11.79
N MET A 112 1.45 4.19 12.66
CA MET A 112 2.79 3.80 12.27
C MET A 112 2.79 2.60 11.31
N ALA A 113 1.94 1.60 11.54
CA ALA A 113 1.81 0.48 10.63
C ALA A 113 1.40 0.94 9.23
N ILE A 114 0.34 1.74 9.11
CA ILE A 114 -0.07 2.31 7.82
C ILE A 114 1.06 3.12 7.18
N ALA A 115 1.78 3.93 7.95
CA ALA A 115 2.88 4.73 7.44
C ALA A 115 4.03 3.87 6.89
N ILE A 116 4.28 2.70 7.50
CA ILE A 116 5.30 1.74 7.06
C ILE A 116 4.92 1.13 5.71
N HIS A 117 3.63 0.88 5.45
CA HIS A 117 3.17 0.36 4.17
C HIS A 117 3.16 1.42 3.07
N ASN A 118 2.67 2.61 3.38
CA ASN A 118 2.56 3.70 2.41
C ASN A 118 3.92 4.23 1.92
N LEU A 119 4.98 4.12 2.72
CA LEU A 119 6.32 4.55 2.29
C LEU A 119 6.88 3.69 1.15
N PRO A 120 6.91 2.34 1.24
CA PRO A 120 7.28 1.46 0.13
C PRO A 120 6.43 1.65 -1.13
N GLU A 121 5.13 1.87 -0.99
CA GLU A 121 4.25 2.13 -2.13
C GLU A 121 4.61 3.43 -2.84
N GLY A 122 4.85 4.48 -2.08
CA GLY A 122 5.38 5.72 -2.64
C GLY A 122 6.71 5.49 -3.35
N ILE A 123 7.66 4.77 -2.74
CA ILE A 123 8.94 4.44 -3.36
C ILE A 123 8.73 3.68 -4.67
N ALA A 124 7.82 2.70 -4.71
CA ALA A 124 7.48 1.93 -5.91
C ALA A 124 6.99 2.85 -7.05
N ALA A 125 6.05 3.77 -6.74
CA ALA A 125 5.59 4.76 -7.70
C ALA A 125 6.73 5.64 -8.23
N GLY A 126 7.68 6.01 -7.37
CA GLY A 126 8.82 6.88 -7.73
C GLY A 126 9.88 6.21 -8.56
N VAL A 127 10.25 4.97 -8.20
CA VAL A 127 11.31 4.19 -8.86
C VAL A 127 10.97 3.92 -10.32
N GLY A 128 9.72 3.64 -10.65
CA GLY A 128 9.25 3.43 -12.02
C GLY A 128 9.65 4.57 -12.98
N PHE A 129 9.64 5.83 -12.51
CA PHE A 129 10.05 6.98 -13.32
C PHE A 129 11.56 7.09 -13.58
N GLY A 130 12.37 6.18 -13.04
CA GLY A 130 13.79 6.05 -13.38
C GLY A 130 14.04 5.19 -14.62
N SER A 131 13.07 4.37 -15.02
CA SER A 131 13.13 3.57 -16.25
C SER A 131 12.91 4.44 -17.51
N GLU A 132 13.28 3.91 -18.66
CA GLU A 132 12.99 4.56 -19.95
C GLU A 132 11.52 4.39 -20.36
N ASN A 133 10.83 3.39 -19.79
CA ASN A 133 9.41 3.15 -20.05
C ASN A 133 8.51 4.00 -19.13
N ILE A 134 8.23 5.22 -19.56
CA ILE A 134 7.36 6.17 -18.85
C ILE A 134 5.91 5.64 -18.74
N ASN A 135 5.44 4.91 -19.73
CA ASN A 135 4.08 4.36 -19.73
C ASN A 135 3.91 3.34 -18.59
N ASN A 136 4.87 2.42 -18.41
CA ASN A 136 4.88 1.51 -17.29
C ASN A 136 4.90 2.25 -15.94
N ALA A 137 5.73 3.30 -15.81
CA ALA A 137 5.77 4.12 -14.60
C ALA A 137 4.41 4.78 -14.29
N ILE A 138 3.71 5.28 -15.30
CA ILE A 138 2.37 5.87 -15.15
C ILE A 138 1.37 4.77 -14.74
N THR A 139 1.43 3.60 -15.37
CA THR A 139 0.54 2.47 -15.06
C THR A 139 0.70 2.00 -13.63
N VAL A 140 1.94 1.85 -13.15
CA VAL A 140 2.23 1.52 -11.74
C VAL A 140 1.67 2.59 -10.80
N ALA A 141 1.93 3.87 -11.07
CA ALA A 141 1.45 4.97 -10.25
C ALA A 141 -0.09 5.06 -10.22
N LEU A 142 -0.76 4.81 -11.36
CA LEU A 142 -2.23 4.73 -11.45
C LEU A 142 -2.77 3.53 -10.68
N GLY A 143 -2.13 2.37 -10.77
CA GLY A 143 -2.49 1.18 -10.00
C GLY A 143 -2.41 1.45 -8.50
N ILE A 144 -1.29 2.03 -8.03
CA ILE A 144 -1.12 2.42 -6.62
C ILE A 144 -2.17 3.46 -6.20
N ALA A 145 -2.43 4.48 -7.01
CA ALA A 145 -3.47 5.45 -6.71
C ALA A 145 -4.87 4.80 -6.63
N LEU A 146 -5.15 3.83 -7.49
CA LEU A 146 -6.45 3.13 -7.50
C LEU A 146 -6.64 2.27 -6.25
N GLN A 147 -5.61 1.56 -5.77
CA GLN A 147 -5.68 0.76 -4.53
C GLN A 147 -5.73 1.64 -3.27
N ASN A 148 -5.09 2.81 -3.27
CA ASN A 148 -5.05 3.72 -2.14
C ASN A 148 -6.44 4.29 -1.78
N ILE A 149 -7.36 4.39 -2.75
CA ILE A 149 -8.75 4.79 -2.46
C ILE A 149 -9.42 3.76 -1.53
N PRO A 150 -9.49 2.46 -1.84
CA PRO A 150 -9.92 1.42 -0.92
C PRO A 150 -9.22 1.46 0.44
N GLU A 151 -7.91 1.55 0.47
CA GLU A 151 -7.13 1.54 1.71
C GLU A 151 -7.45 2.75 2.59
N GLY A 152 -7.51 3.95 2.01
CA GLY A 152 -7.95 5.14 2.72
C GLY A 152 -9.36 5.02 3.32
N MET A 153 -10.28 4.34 2.63
CA MET A 153 -11.64 4.10 3.14
C MET A 153 -11.62 3.21 4.38
N ILE A 154 -10.82 2.15 4.37
CA ILE A 154 -10.78 1.14 5.44
C ILE A 154 -10.21 1.72 6.75
N ILE A 155 -9.27 2.64 6.68
CA ILE A 155 -8.64 3.29 7.84
C ILE A 155 -9.65 4.02 8.74
N VAL A 156 -10.73 4.56 8.17
CA VAL A 156 -11.65 5.45 8.88
C VAL A 156 -12.45 4.73 9.97
N SER A 157 -12.99 3.55 9.67
CA SER A 157 -13.89 2.84 10.57
C SER A 157 -13.22 2.39 11.87
N PRO A 158 -12.07 1.71 11.86
CA PRO A 158 -11.37 1.29 13.09
C PRO A 158 -10.98 2.48 13.99
N LEU A 159 -10.48 3.56 13.39
CA LEU A 159 -10.08 4.75 14.16
C LEU A 159 -11.28 5.43 14.84
N ILE A 160 -12.42 5.52 14.15
CA ILE A 160 -13.65 6.08 14.74
C ILE A 160 -14.17 5.17 15.86
N MET A 161 -14.17 3.85 15.65
CA MET A 161 -14.59 2.87 16.65
C MET A 161 -13.67 2.88 17.86
N ALA A 162 -12.38 3.13 17.67
CA ALA A 162 -11.41 3.38 18.74
C ALA A 162 -11.61 4.72 19.46
N GLY A 163 -12.64 5.51 19.13
CA GLY A 163 -12.96 6.79 19.78
C GLY A 163 -12.11 7.98 19.31
N VAL A 164 -11.37 7.84 18.21
CA VAL A 164 -10.58 8.94 17.65
C VAL A 164 -11.51 9.98 17.02
N ALA A 165 -11.33 11.26 17.37
CA ALA A 165 -12.14 12.32 16.80
C ALA A 165 -11.94 12.41 15.28
N LYS A 166 -13.03 12.59 14.52
CA LYS A 166 -13.05 12.65 13.05
C LYS A 166 -11.98 13.57 12.47
N LYS A 167 -11.79 14.75 13.08
CA LYS A 167 -10.75 15.69 12.67
C LYS A 167 -9.35 15.09 12.77
N ARG A 168 -9.09 14.33 13.83
CA ARG A 168 -7.80 13.65 14.02
C ARG A 168 -7.62 12.49 13.01
N VAL A 169 -8.69 11.70 12.75
CA VAL A 169 -8.67 10.68 11.70
C VAL A 169 -8.30 11.27 10.35
N PHE A 170 -8.89 12.42 9.99
CA PHE A 170 -8.57 13.11 8.74
C PHE A 170 -7.10 13.53 8.68
N PHE A 171 -6.55 14.11 9.75
CA PHE A 171 -5.12 14.50 9.78
C PHE A 171 -4.18 13.31 9.72
N ILE A 172 -4.53 12.19 10.37
CA ILE A 172 -3.76 10.94 10.30
C ILE A 172 -3.68 10.48 8.83
N ALA A 173 -4.81 10.43 8.15
CA ALA A 173 -4.87 10.02 6.76
C ALA A 173 -4.15 11.00 5.81
N CYS A 174 -4.25 12.30 6.05
CA CYS A 174 -3.43 13.26 5.31
C CYS A 174 -1.94 13.02 5.52
N PHE A 175 -1.55 12.63 6.73
CA PHE A 175 -0.16 12.33 7.05
C PHE A 175 0.33 11.08 6.30
N THR A 176 -0.47 10.01 6.22
CA THR A 176 -0.09 8.82 5.44
C THR A 176 0.05 9.13 3.95
N GLY A 177 -0.87 9.91 3.36
CA GLY A 177 -0.74 10.38 1.99
C GLY A 177 0.51 11.26 1.74
N VAL A 178 0.92 12.06 2.72
CA VAL A 178 2.19 12.82 2.64
C VAL A 178 3.40 11.88 2.65
N ILE A 179 3.37 10.80 3.42
CA ILE A 179 4.44 9.78 3.42
C ILE A 179 4.60 9.14 2.04
N GLU A 180 3.51 8.86 1.33
CA GLU A 180 3.54 8.36 -0.05
C GLU A 180 4.18 9.37 -1.01
N ILE A 181 3.85 10.66 -0.88
CA ILE A 181 4.49 11.73 -1.67
C ILE A 181 6.00 11.74 -1.40
N ILE A 182 6.41 11.67 -0.14
CA ILE A 182 7.83 11.63 0.25
C ILE A 182 8.48 10.37 -0.31
N GLY A 183 7.84 9.19 -0.18
CA GLY A 183 8.31 7.92 -0.75
C GLY A 183 8.53 8.02 -2.27
N THR A 184 7.57 8.59 -3.01
CA THR A 184 7.68 8.79 -4.46
C THR A 184 8.88 9.68 -4.82
N MET A 185 9.10 10.74 -4.07
CA MET A 185 10.25 11.62 -4.30
C MET A 185 11.58 10.96 -3.96
N ILE A 186 11.63 10.14 -2.90
CA ILE A 186 12.82 9.34 -2.54
C ILE A 186 13.10 8.32 -3.65
N GLY A 187 12.10 7.53 -4.07
CA GLY A 187 12.25 6.53 -5.12
C GLY A 187 12.76 7.15 -6.43
N PHE A 188 12.10 8.21 -6.90
CA PHE A 188 12.52 8.94 -8.09
C PHE A 188 13.93 9.55 -7.94
N GLY A 189 14.23 10.17 -6.82
CA GLY A 189 15.53 10.79 -6.55
C GLY A 189 16.65 9.76 -6.56
N THR A 190 16.46 8.62 -5.93
CA THR A 190 17.45 7.54 -5.84
C THR A 190 17.85 7.04 -7.23
N VAL A 191 16.88 6.71 -8.08
CA VAL A 191 17.14 6.17 -9.43
C VAL A 191 17.62 7.26 -10.41
N SER A 192 17.24 8.52 -10.18
CA SER A 192 17.72 9.65 -11.00
C SER A 192 19.21 9.94 -10.78
N VAL A 193 19.73 9.68 -9.58
CA VAL A 193 21.14 9.90 -9.23
C VAL A 193 21.99 8.68 -9.62
N ALA A 194 21.46 7.48 -9.49
CA ALA A 194 22.20 6.23 -9.69
C ALA A 194 21.37 5.23 -10.51
N LYS A 195 21.34 5.39 -11.83
CA LYS A 195 20.64 4.47 -12.75
C LYS A 195 21.03 2.99 -12.59
N ALA A 196 22.26 2.71 -12.21
CA ALA A 196 22.74 1.35 -11.97
C ALA A 196 21.97 0.62 -10.83
N ILE A 197 21.31 1.35 -9.94
CA ILE A 197 20.51 0.80 -8.85
C ILE A 197 19.07 0.47 -9.31
N LEU A 198 18.65 0.94 -10.47
CA LEU A 198 17.26 0.81 -10.93
C LEU A 198 16.72 -0.62 -10.86
N PRO A 199 17.37 -1.67 -11.39
CA PRO A 199 16.86 -3.04 -11.31
C PRO A 199 16.65 -3.51 -9.88
N PHE A 200 17.63 -3.24 -9.00
CA PHE A 200 17.52 -3.57 -7.58
C PHE A 200 16.39 -2.79 -6.89
N ALA A 201 16.25 -1.50 -7.17
CA ALA A 201 15.22 -0.65 -6.56
C ALA A 201 13.79 -1.07 -6.98
N LEU A 202 13.61 -1.45 -8.27
CA LEU A 202 12.35 -2.02 -8.77
C LEU A 202 12.02 -3.33 -8.06
N ALA A 203 12.99 -4.26 -7.98
CA ALA A 203 12.79 -5.54 -7.28
C ALA A 203 12.56 -5.37 -5.79
N PHE A 204 13.26 -4.45 -5.13
CA PHE A 204 13.06 -4.11 -3.73
C PHE A 204 11.62 -3.64 -3.48
N ALA A 205 11.16 -2.68 -4.26
CA ALA A 205 9.79 -2.16 -4.15
C ALA A 205 8.74 -3.27 -4.45
N GLY A 206 8.93 -4.07 -5.50
CA GLY A 206 8.08 -5.22 -5.78
C GLY A 206 8.05 -6.24 -4.64
N GLY A 207 9.20 -6.51 -4.02
CA GLY A 207 9.33 -7.42 -2.88
C GLY A 207 8.61 -6.93 -1.62
N THR A 208 8.69 -5.63 -1.31
CA THR A 208 7.92 -5.03 -0.21
C THR A 208 6.41 -5.17 -0.44
N MET A 209 5.94 -4.88 -1.66
CA MET A 209 4.53 -4.98 -2.02
C MET A 209 4.00 -6.42 -1.93
N ILE A 210 4.77 -7.41 -2.42
CA ILE A 210 4.38 -8.83 -2.29
C ILE A 210 4.30 -9.24 -0.82
N TYR A 211 5.23 -8.75 0.01
CA TYR A 211 5.21 -9.04 1.45
C TYR A 211 3.92 -8.52 2.09
N VAL A 212 3.56 -7.24 1.90
CA VAL A 212 2.31 -6.65 2.42
C VAL A 212 1.08 -7.44 1.97
N VAL A 213 0.99 -7.75 0.69
CA VAL A 213 -0.16 -8.51 0.15
C VAL A 213 -0.27 -9.88 0.81
N SER A 214 0.86 -10.58 0.97
CA SER A 214 0.88 -11.97 1.44
C SER A 214 0.74 -12.09 2.95
N ASP A 215 1.36 -11.19 3.72
CA ASP A 215 1.41 -11.26 5.19
C ASP A 215 0.23 -10.57 5.86
N GLU A 216 -0.35 -9.55 5.21
CA GLU A 216 -1.37 -8.71 5.82
C GLU A 216 -2.69 -8.69 5.05
N MET A 217 -2.68 -8.27 3.77
CA MET A 217 -3.93 -8.03 3.06
C MET A 217 -4.73 -9.32 2.82
N ILE A 218 -4.09 -10.37 2.32
CA ILE A 218 -4.77 -11.66 2.06
C ILE A 218 -5.28 -12.28 3.37
N PRO A 219 -4.48 -12.42 4.44
CA PRO A 219 -4.96 -12.93 5.73
C PRO A 219 -6.14 -12.13 6.29
N GLU A 220 -6.07 -10.79 6.26
CA GLU A 220 -7.13 -9.93 6.75
C GLU A 220 -8.44 -10.16 5.99
N THR A 221 -8.41 -10.22 4.65
CA THR A 221 -9.59 -10.47 3.83
C THR A 221 -10.22 -11.85 4.05
N HIS A 222 -9.49 -12.79 4.63
CA HIS A 222 -9.95 -14.15 4.90
C HIS A 222 -10.34 -14.38 6.37
N SER A 223 -10.30 -13.34 7.21
CA SER A 223 -10.60 -13.45 8.66
C SER A 223 -12.10 -13.42 9.00
N HIS A 224 -13.00 -12.98 8.11
CA HIS A 224 -14.41 -12.66 8.40
C HIS A 224 -15.46 -13.55 7.70
N ARG A 225 -15.12 -14.78 7.27
CA ARG A 225 -16.01 -15.77 6.62
C ARG A 225 -16.51 -15.38 5.20
N TYR A 226 -15.87 -14.42 4.53
CA TYR A 226 -16.23 -14.01 3.16
C TYR A 226 -15.11 -14.29 2.18
N GLU A 227 -14.29 -15.32 2.43
CA GLU A 227 -13.05 -15.68 1.73
C GLU A 227 -13.25 -15.81 0.22
N ARG A 228 -14.36 -16.46 -0.20
CA ARG A 228 -14.66 -16.62 -1.64
C ARG A 228 -14.87 -15.27 -2.33
N MET A 229 -15.58 -14.35 -1.68
CA MET A 229 -15.83 -13.04 -2.25
C MET A 229 -14.53 -12.22 -2.29
N ALA A 230 -13.75 -12.25 -1.23
CA ALA A 230 -12.44 -11.63 -1.18
C ALA A 230 -11.52 -12.15 -2.30
N THR A 231 -11.47 -13.48 -2.50
CA THR A 231 -10.69 -14.10 -3.58
C THR A 231 -11.14 -13.65 -4.98
N TYR A 232 -12.45 -13.63 -5.26
CA TYR A 232 -12.93 -13.12 -6.56
C TYR A 232 -12.68 -11.63 -6.73
N SER A 233 -12.75 -10.85 -5.67
CA SER A 233 -12.41 -9.42 -5.70
C SER A 233 -10.91 -9.20 -5.96
N LEU A 234 -10.04 -10.02 -5.36
CA LEU A 234 -8.60 -10.01 -5.62
C LEU A 234 -8.33 -10.32 -7.10
N LEU A 235 -8.95 -11.36 -7.66
CA LEU A 235 -8.82 -11.68 -9.08
C LEU A 235 -9.32 -10.53 -9.96
N ALA A 236 -10.42 -9.87 -9.59
CA ALA A 236 -10.92 -8.71 -10.31
C ALA A 236 -9.94 -7.54 -10.28
N GLY A 237 -9.33 -7.25 -9.13
CA GLY A 237 -8.28 -6.24 -8.99
C GLY A 237 -7.05 -6.57 -9.83
N PHE A 238 -6.58 -7.82 -9.77
CA PHE A 238 -5.47 -8.29 -10.57
C PHE A 238 -5.72 -8.13 -12.08
N ILE A 239 -6.90 -8.55 -12.54
CA ILE A 239 -7.30 -8.40 -13.95
C ILE A 239 -7.40 -6.93 -14.33
N THR A 240 -7.94 -6.07 -13.45
CA THR A 240 -8.02 -4.62 -13.71
C THR A 240 -6.63 -4.05 -13.98
N MET A 241 -5.66 -4.34 -13.12
CA MET A 241 -4.30 -3.87 -13.29
C MET A 241 -3.62 -4.49 -14.53
N LEU A 242 -3.85 -5.77 -14.79
CA LEU A 242 -3.36 -6.45 -16.01
C LEU A 242 -3.88 -5.76 -17.29
N VAL A 243 -5.16 -5.37 -17.31
CA VAL A 243 -5.76 -4.65 -18.43
C VAL A 243 -5.16 -3.25 -18.56
N MET A 244 -4.93 -2.56 -17.43
CA MET A 244 -4.27 -1.25 -17.44
C MET A 244 -2.84 -1.38 -17.97
N ASP A 245 -2.10 -2.38 -17.55
CA ASP A 245 -0.74 -2.64 -18.01
C ASP A 245 -0.71 -2.91 -19.52
N PHE A 246 -1.62 -3.71 -20.04
CA PHE A 246 -1.71 -4.04 -21.46
C PHE A 246 -2.02 -2.84 -22.37
N TYR A 247 -2.87 -1.90 -21.92
CA TYR A 247 -3.30 -0.77 -22.75
C TYR A 247 -2.48 0.51 -22.55
N ILE A 248 -1.84 0.67 -21.40
CA ILE A 248 -1.13 1.91 -21.03
C ILE A 248 0.37 1.66 -20.86
N GLY A 249 0.76 0.49 -20.31
CA GLY A 249 2.12 0.09 -19.93
C GLY A 249 3.08 -0.27 -21.06
#